data_3edcbfd765141ce50a0eb2d7344fe2b2
#
_entry.id   3edcbfd765141ce50a0eb2d7344fe2b2
#
_cell.length_a   1.000
_cell.length_b   1.000
_cell.length_c   1.000
_cell.angle_alpha   90.00
_cell.angle_beta   90.00
_cell.angle_gamma   90.00
#
_symmetry.space_group_name_H-M   'P 1'
#
loop_
_entity.id
_entity.type
_entity.pdbx_description
1 polymer ?
#
loop_
_entity_poly.entity_id
_entity_poly.type
_entity_poly.pdbx_seq_one_letter_code
_entity_poly.pdbx_strand_id
1 'polypeptide(L)'
;KQEFEEAEAAVSQELKAAMKVAADNIRKFHAAQLMEPIEVETTPGVVCRQKAVPLHSVGLYVPGGRAPLFSTALMLAIPARLAGCPEIAICTPPDKSGRVNPTILVAARLAGVTEVYKTGGAQAIAAMAFGTETIPKVNKIFGPGNLYVMLAKAFVAKQTHTLVDLPAGPSEVMIVADEPANPTFVAADF
;
A
#
# COMPACT_ATOMS: atom_id res chain seq x y z
N LYS A 1 1.34 18.71 -8.49
CA LYS A 1 0.61 19.59 -7.54
C LYS A 1 -0.78 19.91 -8.07
N GLN A 2 -0.89 20.41 -9.29
CA GLN A 2 -2.16 20.78 -9.91
C GLN A 2 -3.20 19.63 -9.93
N GLU A 3 -2.80 18.40 -10.31
CA GLU A 3 -3.71 17.24 -10.34
C GLU A 3 -4.28 16.89 -8.95
N PHE A 4 -3.55 17.14 -7.88
CA PHE A 4 -4.06 16.97 -6.51
C PHE A 4 -5.13 18.01 -6.15
N GLU A 5 -4.97 19.25 -6.61
CA GLU A 5 -5.93 20.31 -6.37
C GLU A 5 -7.22 20.08 -7.17
N GLU A 6 -7.09 19.65 -8.43
CA GLU A 6 -8.22 19.25 -9.27
C GLU A 6 -8.96 18.02 -8.69
N ALA A 7 -8.22 17.04 -8.19
CA ALA A 7 -8.79 15.86 -7.54
C ALA A 7 -9.57 16.23 -6.28
N GLU A 8 -9.03 17.13 -5.47
CA GLU A 8 -9.68 17.62 -4.26
C GLU A 8 -11.01 18.33 -4.58
N ALA A 9 -11.07 19.07 -5.69
CA ALA A 9 -12.30 19.71 -6.14
C ALA A 9 -13.32 18.71 -6.73
N ALA A 10 -12.84 17.65 -7.37
CA ALA A 10 -13.70 16.69 -8.08
C ALA A 10 -14.36 15.64 -7.15
N VAL A 11 -13.76 15.33 -6.00
CA VAL A 11 -14.30 14.35 -5.06
C VAL A 11 -15.31 14.99 -4.12
N SER A 12 -16.49 14.36 -3.96
CA SER A 12 -17.55 14.87 -3.12
C SER A 12 -17.14 15.00 -1.64
N GLN A 13 -17.74 15.94 -0.92
CA GLN A 13 -17.47 16.12 0.51
C GLN A 13 -17.88 14.91 1.35
N GLU A 14 -18.98 14.26 0.95
CA GLU A 14 -19.44 13.03 1.59
C GLU A 14 -18.39 11.91 1.50
N LEU A 15 -17.85 11.66 0.30
CA LEU A 15 -16.82 10.65 0.10
C LEU A 15 -15.53 11.02 0.84
N LYS A 16 -15.13 12.28 0.84
CA LYS A 16 -13.96 12.73 1.63
C LYS A 16 -14.14 12.50 3.13
N ALA A 17 -15.35 12.76 3.65
CA ALA A 17 -15.67 12.48 5.05
C ALA A 17 -15.59 10.97 5.37
N ALA A 18 -16.13 10.13 4.49
CA ALA A 18 -16.02 8.69 4.64
C ALA A 18 -14.57 8.18 4.57
N MET A 19 -13.77 8.70 3.62
CA MET A 19 -12.34 8.41 3.53
C MET A 19 -11.58 8.82 4.80
N LYS A 20 -11.94 9.95 5.39
CA LYS A 20 -11.33 10.43 6.64
C LYS A 20 -11.61 9.46 7.79
N VAL A 21 -12.86 9.01 7.95
CA VAL A 21 -13.22 8.00 8.96
C VAL A 21 -12.42 6.71 8.74
N ALA A 22 -12.33 6.22 7.50
CA ALA A 22 -11.55 5.03 7.17
C ALA A 22 -10.06 5.23 7.51
N ALA A 23 -9.48 6.37 7.14
CA ALA A 23 -8.09 6.70 7.44
C ALA A 23 -7.81 6.76 8.95
N ASP A 24 -8.72 7.33 9.72
CA ASP A 24 -8.59 7.44 11.18
C ASP A 24 -8.67 6.05 11.84
N ASN A 25 -9.55 5.17 11.36
CA ASN A 25 -9.64 3.77 11.82
C ASN A 25 -8.36 2.99 11.51
N ILE A 26 -7.84 3.09 10.29
CA ILE A 26 -6.59 2.45 9.87
C ILE A 26 -5.43 2.97 10.74
N ARG A 27 -5.34 4.28 10.96
CA ARG A 27 -4.32 4.89 11.79
C ARG A 27 -4.38 4.38 13.23
N LYS A 28 -5.56 4.37 13.81
CA LYS A 28 -5.77 3.89 15.20
C LYS A 28 -5.34 2.43 15.37
N PHE A 29 -5.73 1.56 14.43
CA PHE A 29 -5.37 0.15 14.49
C PHE A 29 -3.86 -0.07 14.33
N HIS A 30 -3.25 0.54 13.31
CA HIS A 30 -1.82 0.36 13.04
C HIS A 30 -0.90 1.07 14.04
N ALA A 31 -1.36 2.14 14.68
CA ALA A 31 -0.60 2.77 15.77
C ALA A 31 -0.39 1.81 16.95
N ALA A 32 -1.36 0.95 17.23
CA ALA A 32 -1.25 -0.06 18.28
C ALA A 32 -0.27 -1.22 17.94
N GLN A 33 0.20 -1.31 16.70
CA GLN A 33 1.16 -2.33 16.24
C GLN A 33 2.62 -1.85 16.32
N LEU A 34 2.86 -0.60 16.69
CA LEU A 34 4.21 -0.09 16.85
C LEU A 34 4.92 -0.86 17.99
N MET A 35 6.11 -1.37 17.67
CA MET A 35 6.89 -2.14 18.62
C MET A 35 7.62 -1.20 19.60
N GLU A 36 7.43 -1.42 20.88
CA GLU A 36 8.25 -0.79 21.91
C GLU A 36 9.67 -1.35 21.88
N PRO A 37 10.70 -0.51 22.13
CA PRO A 37 12.06 -1.00 22.26
C PRO A 37 12.18 -1.99 23.43
N ILE A 38 12.94 -3.06 23.22
CA ILE A 38 13.26 -4.03 24.26
C ILE A 38 14.70 -3.85 24.69
N GLU A 39 14.92 -3.78 25.99
CA GLU A 39 16.24 -3.73 26.61
C GLU A 39 16.28 -4.69 27.78
N VAL A 40 17.21 -5.64 27.78
CA VAL A 40 17.35 -6.66 28.81
C VAL A 40 18.82 -6.87 29.14
N GLU A 41 19.19 -6.76 30.38
CA GLU A 41 20.48 -7.23 30.88
C GLU A 41 20.40 -8.75 31.10
N THR A 42 21.04 -9.51 30.24
CA THR A 42 21.00 -10.99 30.24
C THR A 42 22.02 -11.60 31.20
N THR A 43 23.12 -10.90 31.46
CA THR A 43 24.18 -11.25 32.40
C THR A 43 24.76 -9.91 32.90
N PRO A 44 25.28 -9.81 34.12
CA PRO A 44 25.86 -8.56 34.63
C PRO A 44 26.83 -7.93 33.63
N GLY A 45 26.53 -6.70 33.21
CA GLY A 45 27.29 -5.92 32.21
C GLY A 45 26.99 -6.25 30.74
N VAL A 46 26.10 -7.22 30.43
CA VAL A 46 25.70 -7.57 29.05
C VAL A 46 24.26 -7.15 28.79
N VAL A 47 24.08 -6.08 28.05
CA VAL A 47 22.74 -5.52 27.74
C VAL A 47 22.40 -5.79 26.27
N CYS A 48 21.32 -6.57 26.06
CA CYS A 48 20.73 -6.82 24.76
C CYS A 48 19.63 -5.83 24.44
N ARG A 49 19.63 -5.25 23.23
CA ARG A 49 18.63 -4.26 22.78
C ARG A 49 18.02 -4.66 21.45
N GLN A 50 16.70 -4.48 21.34
CA GLN A 50 15.98 -4.59 20.09
C GLN A 50 15.16 -3.33 19.87
N LYS A 51 15.28 -2.73 18.67
CA LYS A 51 14.47 -1.57 18.26
C LYS A 51 13.96 -1.75 16.84
N ALA A 52 12.77 -1.25 16.56
CA ALA A 52 12.28 -1.10 15.20
C ALA A 52 12.96 0.10 14.54
N VAL A 53 13.40 -0.09 13.30
CA VAL A 53 13.98 0.98 12.47
C VAL A 53 13.16 1.08 11.18
N PRO A 54 12.65 2.27 10.83
CA PRO A 54 11.89 2.44 9.60
C PRO A 54 12.75 2.16 8.37
N LEU A 55 12.12 1.61 7.33
CA LEU A 55 12.75 1.57 6.01
C LEU A 55 12.91 3.01 5.49
N HIS A 56 14.03 3.31 4.85
CA HIS A 56 14.28 4.64 4.30
C HIS A 56 13.28 5.00 3.21
N SER A 57 13.01 4.07 2.28
CA SER A 57 12.09 4.29 1.17
C SER A 57 11.20 3.09 0.91
N VAL A 58 9.93 3.34 0.62
CA VAL A 58 8.95 2.31 0.28
C VAL A 58 8.17 2.68 -0.98
N GLY A 59 7.98 1.69 -1.84
CA GLY A 59 7.16 1.79 -3.03
C GLY A 59 5.80 1.14 -2.79
N LEU A 60 4.73 1.85 -3.06
CA LEU A 60 3.37 1.39 -2.87
C LEU A 60 2.69 1.24 -4.23
N TYR A 61 2.38 0.02 -4.59
CA TYR A 61 1.64 -0.26 -5.82
C TYR A 61 0.14 -0.23 -5.55
N VAL A 62 -0.56 0.73 -6.15
CA VAL A 62 -2.02 0.85 -6.07
C VAL A 62 -2.60 0.45 -7.42
N PRO A 63 -3.32 -0.69 -7.52
CA PRO A 63 -3.90 -1.12 -8.77
C PRO A 63 -4.92 -0.11 -9.30
N GLY A 64 -4.87 0.13 -10.60
CA GLY A 64 -5.94 0.74 -11.35
C GLY A 64 -6.76 -0.34 -12.05
N GLY A 65 -7.87 0.02 -12.65
CA GLY A 65 -8.69 -0.92 -13.40
C GLY A 65 -10.17 -0.53 -13.41
N ARG A 66 -11.05 -1.52 -13.33
CA ARG A 66 -12.51 -1.30 -13.38
C ARG A 66 -13.05 -0.47 -12.22
N ALA A 67 -12.40 -0.53 -11.06
CA ALA A 67 -12.75 0.28 -9.90
C ALA A 67 -11.50 0.92 -9.28
N PRO A 68 -11.57 2.18 -8.83
CA PRO A 68 -10.47 2.83 -8.15
C PRO A 68 -10.31 2.26 -6.74
N LEU A 69 -9.14 1.66 -6.47
CA LEU A 69 -8.84 1.08 -5.16
C LEU A 69 -8.18 2.12 -4.24
N PHE A 70 -8.90 3.23 -3.98
CA PHE A 70 -8.40 4.28 -3.09
C PHE A 70 -8.17 3.80 -1.65
N SER A 71 -8.92 2.79 -1.19
CA SER A 71 -8.68 2.14 0.10
C SER A 71 -7.29 1.51 0.19
N THR A 72 -6.79 0.93 -0.91
CA THR A 72 -5.43 0.39 -0.96
C THR A 72 -4.40 1.48 -0.71
N ALA A 73 -4.59 2.69 -1.25
CA ALA A 73 -3.68 3.81 -0.97
C ALA A 73 -3.65 4.16 0.52
N LEU A 74 -4.81 4.21 1.20
CA LEU A 74 -4.89 4.44 2.65
C LEU A 74 -4.24 3.30 3.44
N MET A 75 -4.57 2.05 3.10
CA MET A 75 -4.10 0.85 3.81
C MET A 75 -2.60 0.62 3.69
N LEU A 76 -1.96 1.13 2.65
CA LEU A 76 -0.51 1.02 2.45
C LEU A 76 0.24 2.25 3.00
N ALA A 77 -0.25 3.45 2.69
CA ALA A 77 0.48 4.67 3.01
C ALA A 77 0.41 5.06 4.48
N ILE A 78 -0.73 4.84 5.16
CA ILE A 78 -0.86 5.18 6.58
C ILE A 78 0.08 4.35 7.45
N PRO A 79 0.16 3.02 7.33
CA PRO A 79 1.14 2.23 8.08
C PRO A 79 2.59 2.62 7.77
N ALA A 80 2.92 2.92 6.50
CA ALA A 80 4.25 3.37 6.13
C ALA A 80 4.64 4.69 6.83
N ARG A 81 3.69 5.64 6.92
CA ARG A 81 3.90 6.90 7.67
C ARG A 81 4.03 6.67 9.17
N LEU A 82 3.19 5.83 9.76
CA LEU A 82 3.26 5.48 11.19
C LEU A 82 4.58 4.78 11.53
N ALA A 83 5.09 3.93 10.64
CA ALA A 83 6.38 3.30 10.79
C ALA A 83 7.57 4.28 10.68
N GLY A 84 7.32 5.52 10.28
CA GLY A 84 8.35 6.55 10.15
C GLY A 84 9.15 6.50 8.85
N CYS A 85 8.63 5.85 7.78
CA CYS A 85 9.30 5.84 6.47
C CYS A 85 9.36 7.27 5.90
N PRO A 86 10.54 7.85 5.66
CA PRO A 86 10.65 9.21 5.17
C PRO A 86 10.22 9.34 3.70
N GLU A 87 10.55 8.37 2.87
CA GLU A 87 10.23 8.37 1.44
C GLU A 87 9.16 7.33 1.12
N ILE A 88 8.02 7.79 0.59
CA ILE A 88 6.90 6.94 0.19
C ILE A 88 6.48 7.32 -1.22
N ALA A 89 6.72 6.43 -2.18
CA ALA A 89 6.36 6.59 -3.58
C ALA A 89 5.15 5.70 -3.93
N ILE A 90 4.08 6.29 -4.45
CA ILE A 90 2.93 5.53 -4.96
C ILE A 90 3.04 5.40 -6.47
N CYS A 91 2.95 4.17 -6.99
CA CYS A 91 2.76 3.91 -8.41
C CYS A 91 1.34 3.39 -8.67
N THR A 92 0.63 4.02 -9.60
CA THR A 92 -0.72 3.62 -10.00
C THR A 92 -0.90 3.86 -11.50
N PRO A 93 -1.56 2.94 -12.24
CA PRO A 93 -1.78 3.14 -13.66
C PRO A 93 -2.71 4.33 -13.90
N PRO A 94 -2.38 5.20 -14.85
CA PRO A 94 -3.29 6.23 -15.31
C PRO A 94 -4.43 5.64 -16.15
N ASP A 95 -5.47 6.39 -16.33
CA ASP A 95 -6.52 6.12 -17.32
C ASP A 95 -6.05 6.37 -18.76
N LYS A 96 -6.96 6.19 -19.73
CA LYS A 96 -6.67 6.42 -21.16
C LYS A 96 -6.31 7.87 -21.51
N SER A 97 -6.68 8.82 -20.66
CA SER A 97 -6.34 10.25 -20.79
C SER A 97 -5.02 10.62 -20.11
N GLY A 98 -4.31 9.66 -19.52
CA GLY A 98 -3.08 9.88 -18.77
C GLY A 98 -3.29 10.46 -17.38
N ARG A 99 -4.50 10.38 -16.82
CA ARG A 99 -4.84 10.92 -15.50
C ARG A 99 -5.00 9.82 -14.45
N VAL A 100 -4.58 10.11 -13.24
CA VAL A 100 -4.87 9.25 -12.08
C VAL A 100 -6.29 9.52 -11.60
N ASN A 101 -6.98 8.45 -11.16
CA ASN A 101 -8.31 8.61 -10.58
C ASN A 101 -8.27 9.58 -9.39
N PRO A 102 -9.14 10.60 -9.35
CA PRO A 102 -9.14 11.63 -8.30
C PRO A 102 -9.22 11.05 -6.87
N THR A 103 -9.97 9.97 -6.67
CA THR A 103 -10.12 9.37 -5.34
C THR A 103 -8.82 8.77 -4.81
N ILE A 104 -7.95 8.25 -5.69
CA ILE A 104 -6.62 7.75 -5.31
C ILE A 104 -5.71 8.91 -4.89
N LEU A 105 -5.76 10.05 -5.59
CA LEU A 105 -4.99 11.24 -5.24
C LEU A 105 -5.44 11.83 -3.90
N VAL A 106 -6.75 11.94 -3.67
CA VAL A 106 -7.29 12.40 -2.38
C VAL A 106 -6.89 11.46 -1.26
N ALA A 107 -6.96 10.14 -1.45
CA ALA A 107 -6.53 9.16 -0.46
C ALA A 107 -5.03 9.25 -0.16
N ALA A 108 -4.19 9.39 -1.19
CA ALA A 108 -2.75 9.59 -1.04
C ALA A 108 -2.43 10.85 -0.20
N ARG A 109 -3.08 11.97 -0.53
CA ARG A 109 -2.95 13.24 0.21
C ARG A 109 -3.38 13.10 1.66
N LEU A 110 -4.52 12.44 1.92
CA LEU A 110 -5.04 12.19 3.26
C LEU A 110 -4.09 11.32 4.10
N ALA A 111 -3.37 10.40 3.46
CA ALA A 111 -2.33 9.61 4.08
C ALA A 111 -0.96 10.32 4.18
N GLY A 112 -0.86 11.59 3.72
CA GLY A 112 0.36 12.38 3.77
C GLY A 112 1.39 12.04 2.69
N VAL A 113 0.95 11.43 1.57
CA VAL A 113 1.81 11.12 0.42
C VAL A 113 1.52 12.09 -0.72
N THR A 114 2.59 12.70 -1.26
CA THR A 114 2.51 13.68 -2.34
C THR A 114 3.19 13.20 -3.63
N GLU A 115 3.91 12.08 -3.57
CA GLU A 115 4.59 11.51 -4.71
C GLU A 115 3.81 10.34 -5.29
N VAL A 116 3.12 10.61 -6.40
CA VAL A 116 2.31 9.63 -7.13
C VAL A 116 2.76 9.59 -8.59
N TYR A 117 3.21 8.42 -9.01
CA TYR A 117 3.74 8.17 -10.35
C TYR A 117 2.71 7.44 -11.21
N LYS A 118 2.50 7.94 -12.42
CA LYS A 118 1.49 7.47 -13.36
C LYS A 118 2.01 6.26 -14.18
N THR A 119 2.26 5.17 -13.50
CA THR A 119 2.71 3.92 -14.11
C THR A 119 2.12 2.73 -13.36
N GLY A 120 1.80 1.67 -14.10
CA GLY A 120 1.20 0.45 -13.56
C GLY A 120 1.86 -0.81 -14.12
N GLY A 121 1.37 -1.96 -13.69
CA GLY A 121 1.85 -3.25 -14.16
C GLY A 121 3.28 -3.60 -13.75
N ALA A 122 3.91 -4.51 -14.49
CA ALA A 122 5.28 -4.96 -14.23
C ALA A 122 6.30 -3.82 -14.31
N GLN A 123 6.08 -2.83 -15.19
CA GLN A 123 6.97 -1.68 -15.37
C GLN A 123 7.06 -0.83 -14.08
N ALA A 124 5.94 -0.66 -13.37
CA ALA A 124 5.94 0.07 -12.10
C ALA A 124 6.80 -0.63 -11.04
N ILE A 125 6.69 -1.95 -10.96
CA ILE A 125 7.50 -2.78 -10.05
C ILE A 125 8.99 -2.68 -10.40
N ALA A 126 9.33 -2.81 -11.68
CA ALA A 126 10.70 -2.67 -12.15
C ALA A 126 11.26 -1.26 -11.88
N ALA A 127 10.48 -0.21 -12.18
CA ALA A 127 10.88 1.18 -11.92
C ALA A 127 11.18 1.44 -10.45
N MET A 128 10.34 0.96 -9.53
CA MET A 128 10.57 1.08 -8.09
C MET A 128 11.76 0.25 -7.60
N ALA A 129 12.01 -0.93 -8.20
CA ALA A 129 13.09 -1.81 -7.77
C ALA A 129 14.49 -1.36 -8.26
N PHE A 130 14.58 -0.89 -9.49
CA PHE A 130 15.86 -0.46 -10.10
C PHE A 130 16.10 1.04 -9.98
N GLY A 131 15.05 1.82 -9.84
CA GLY A 131 15.07 3.26 -10.00
C GLY A 131 15.03 3.66 -11.46
N THR A 132 14.55 4.87 -11.73
CA THR A 132 14.59 5.53 -13.03
C THR A 132 14.99 6.99 -12.83
N GLU A 133 15.06 7.76 -13.91
CA GLU A 133 15.31 9.20 -13.81
C GLU A 133 14.25 9.93 -12.96
N THR A 134 13.00 9.44 -12.95
CA THR A 134 11.88 10.10 -12.26
C THR A 134 11.32 9.32 -11.07
N ILE A 135 11.40 8.01 -11.08
CA ILE A 135 10.88 7.14 -10.00
C ILE A 135 12.07 6.67 -9.15
N PRO A 136 12.09 7.00 -7.85
CA PRO A 136 13.20 6.61 -6.98
C PRO A 136 13.25 5.09 -6.78
N LYS A 137 14.46 4.56 -6.63
CA LYS A 137 14.65 3.20 -6.15
C LYS A 137 14.23 3.11 -4.69
N VAL A 138 13.47 2.06 -4.36
CA VAL A 138 12.95 1.85 -3.00
C VAL A 138 13.55 0.62 -2.32
N ASN A 139 13.53 0.61 -0.99
CA ASN A 139 14.00 -0.52 -0.19
C ASN A 139 13.00 -1.68 -0.22
N LYS A 140 11.71 -1.39 -0.22
CA LYS A 140 10.67 -2.43 -0.24
C LYS A 140 9.44 -1.97 -1.02
N ILE A 141 8.84 -2.91 -1.75
CA ILE A 141 7.62 -2.69 -2.53
C ILE A 141 6.47 -3.44 -1.86
N PHE A 142 5.36 -2.72 -1.67
CA PHE A 142 4.11 -3.24 -1.13
C PHE A 142 2.96 -3.02 -2.12
N GLY A 143 1.95 -3.83 -2.02
CA GLY A 143 0.67 -3.63 -2.70
C GLY A 143 0.20 -4.86 -3.48
N PRO A 144 -1.12 -5.00 -3.63
CA PRO A 144 -1.73 -6.08 -4.39
C PRO A 144 -1.50 -5.86 -5.89
N GLY A 145 -1.68 -6.91 -6.67
CA GLY A 145 -1.57 -6.82 -8.12
C GLY A 145 -2.05 -8.09 -8.81
N ASN A 146 -2.15 -8.01 -10.12
CA ASN A 146 -2.44 -9.16 -10.96
C ASN A 146 -1.20 -10.06 -11.14
N LEU A 147 -1.36 -11.15 -11.88
CA LEU A 147 -0.28 -12.11 -12.16
C LEU A 147 1.01 -11.44 -12.68
N TYR A 148 0.90 -10.44 -13.56
CA TYR A 148 2.09 -9.75 -14.10
C TYR A 148 2.84 -8.96 -13.03
N VAL A 149 2.12 -8.28 -12.13
CA VAL A 149 2.69 -7.56 -10.99
C VAL A 149 3.35 -8.55 -10.03
N MET A 150 2.72 -9.68 -9.78
CA MET A 150 3.22 -10.74 -8.92
C MET A 150 4.52 -11.35 -9.45
N LEU A 151 4.55 -11.70 -10.73
CA LEU A 151 5.74 -12.23 -11.39
C LEU A 151 6.87 -11.19 -11.41
N ALA A 152 6.55 -9.92 -11.66
CA ALA A 152 7.54 -8.85 -11.59
C ALA A 152 8.12 -8.69 -10.19
N LYS A 153 7.31 -8.75 -9.12
CA LYS A 153 7.79 -8.74 -7.73
C LYS A 153 8.71 -9.91 -7.45
N ALA A 154 8.33 -11.12 -7.84
CA ALA A 154 9.16 -12.32 -7.67
C ALA A 154 10.49 -12.20 -8.43
N PHE A 155 10.47 -11.62 -9.63
CA PHE A 155 11.67 -11.38 -10.43
C PHE A 155 12.60 -10.37 -9.78
N VAL A 156 12.11 -9.18 -9.41
CA VAL A 156 12.95 -8.13 -8.83
C VAL A 156 13.51 -8.51 -7.47
N ALA A 157 12.77 -9.28 -6.66
CA ALA A 157 13.26 -9.80 -5.39
C ALA A 157 14.48 -10.73 -5.54
N LYS A 158 14.61 -11.42 -6.68
CA LYS A 158 15.76 -12.26 -7.00
C LYS A 158 16.93 -11.48 -7.63
N GLN A 159 16.63 -10.40 -8.33
CA GLN A 159 17.62 -9.66 -9.13
C GLN A 159 18.17 -8.42 -8.42
N THR A 160 17.52 -7.97 -7.36
CA THR A 160 17.87 -6.74 -6.63
C THR A 160 17.88 -6.97 -5.12
N HIS A 161 18.29 -5.94 -4.37
CA HIS A 161 18.14 -5.91 -2.92
C HIS A 161 16.80 -5.32 -2.46
N THR A 162 15.90 -5.00 -3.40
CA THR A 162 14.56 -4.49 -3.07
C THR A 162 13.70 -5.63 -2.55
N LEU A 163 13.24 -5.49 -1.35
CA LEU A 163 12.32 -6.45 -0.74
C LEU A 163 10.92 -6.30 -1.33
N VAL A 164 10.14 -7.34 -1.24
CA VAL A 164 8.71 -7.33 -1.58
C VAL A 164 7.88 -7.81 -0.40
N ASP A 165 6.59 -7.49 -0.41
CA ASP A 165 5.62 -8.07 0.50
C ASP A 165 5.40 -9.58 0.20
N LEU A 166 4.42 -10.18 0.87
CA LEU A 166 4.10 -11.59 0.65
C LEU A 166 3.78 -11.86 -0.83
N PRO A 167 4.32 -12.94 -1.41
CA PRO A 167 3.88 -13.38 -2.72
C PRO A 167 2.39 -13.72 -2.64
N ALA A 168 1.59 -13.17 -3.56
CA ALA A 168 0.20 -13.57 -3.68
C ALA A 168 0.16 -15.04 -4.12
N GLY A 169 -0.47 -15.88 -3.32
CA GLY A 169 -0.69 -17.29 -3.59
C GLY A 169 -2.18 -17.59 -3.78
N PRO A 170 -2.57 -18.86 -3.91
CA PRO A 170 -3.98 -19.24 -3.81
C PRO A 170 -4.55 -18.70 -2.51
N SER A 171 -5.72 -18.07 -2.60
CA SER A 171 -6.43 -17.58 -1.41
C SER A 171 -7.17 -18.74 -0.76
N GLU A 172 -7.08 -18.83 0.54
CA GLU A 172 -7.98 -19.66 1.33
C GLU A 172 -9.24 -18.87 1.60
N VAL A 173 -10.40 -19.53 1.55
CA VAL A 173 -11.68 -18.90 1.80
C VAL A 173 -12.41 -19.62 2.93
N MET A 174 -12.96 -18.84 3.84
CA MET A 174 -13.95 -19.32 4.81
C MET A 174 -15.23 -18.55 4.57
N ILE A 175 -16.32 -19.26 4.32
CA ILE A 175 -17.65 -18.68 4.14
C ILE A 175 -18.42 -18.87 5.44
N VAL A 176 -18.90 -17.77 6.01
CA VAL A 176 -19.79 -17.78 7.18
C VAL A 176 -21.18 -17.39 6.68
N ALA A 177 -22.12 -18.31 6.75
CA ALA A 177 -23.49 -18.13 6.30
C ALA A 177 -24.47 -18.45 7.45
N ASP A 178 -25.54 -17.69 7.53
CA ASP A 178 -26.65 -17.94 8.45
C ASP A 178 -27.81 -18.69 7.77
N GLU A 179 -28.84 -19.03 8.51
CA GLU A 179 -29.99 -19.82 8.02
C GLU A 179 -30.71 -19.22 6.80
N PRO A 180 -30.90 -17.87 6.68
CA PRO A 180 -31.52 -17.27 5.49
C PRO A 180 -30.60 -17.16 4.26
N ALA A 181 -29.31 -17.51 4.35
CA ALA A 181 -28.39 -17.43 3.23
C ALA A 181 -28.79 -18.40 2.11
N ASN A 182 -28.74 -17.92 0.86
CA ASN A 182 -29.05 -18.77 -0.30
C ASN A 182 -27.92 -19.78 -0.56
N PRO A 183 -28.15 -21.11 -0.44
CA PRO A 183 -27.12 -22.11 -0.63
C PRO A 183 -26.44 -22.08 -2.00
N THR A 184 -27.15 -21.66 -3.04
CA THR A 184 -26.61 -21.56 -4.40
C THR A 184 -25.55 -20.46 -4.49
N PHE A 185 -25.76 -19.33 -3.80
CA PHE A 185 -24.76 -18.26 -3.76
C PHE A 185 -23.56 -18.66 -2.93
N VAL A 186 -23.78 -19.28 -1.78
CA VAL A 186 -22.70 -19.82 -0.93
C VAL A 186 -21.84 -20.82 -1.71
N ALA A 187 -22.46 -21.73 -2.45
CA ALA A 187 -21.74 -22.71 -3.26
C ALA A 187 -21.00 -22.08 -4.46
N ALA A 188 -21.51 -20.96 -5.01
CA ALA A 188 -20.85 -20.25 -6.11
C ALA A 188 -19.62 -19.46 -5.66
N ASP A 189 -19.57 -19.05 -4.40
CA ASP A 189 -18.43 -18.34 -3.81
C ASP A 189 -17.31 -19.30 -3.36
N PHE A 190 -17.59 -20.61 -3.25
CA PHE A 190 -16.65 -21.66 -2.89
C PHE A 190 -15.84 -22.12 -4.11
#